data_d2f9e4a97b9bbbeb19ad3697a1039069
#
_entry.id   d2f9e4a97b9bbbeb19ad3697a1039069
#
_cell.length_a   1.000
_cell.length_b   1.000
_cell.length_c   1.000
_cell.angle_alpha   90.00
_cell.angle_beta   90.00
_cell.angle_gamma   90.00
#
_symmetry.space_group_name_H-M   'P 1'
#
loop_
_entity.id
_entity.type
_entity.pdbx_description
1 polymer ?
#
loop_
_entity_poly.entity_id
_entity_poly.type
_entity_poly.pdbx_seq_one_letter_code
_entity_poly.pdbx_strand_id
1 'polypeptide(L)'
;MIDTRKMLAKHGIRCTKQRQEIYDALAACKTHPTAEQLHQLVNDTTPGTSLATIYNTLDTLTKSGLCRRIPTPEGGARFDADMSDHLHVVTSDGRLIDVPDELGDRLVRSLPRDVIDRIGRELGVDLGRVSIHLHAE
;
A
#
# COMPACT_ATOMS: atom_id res chain seq x y z
N MET A 1 -8.01 4.48 17.81
CA MET A 1 -7.73 3.05 17.48
C MET A 1 -8.71 2.58 16.42
N ILE A 2 -8.18 2.00 15.36
CA ILE A 2 -9.01 1.49 14.25
C ILE A 2 -9.60 0.13 14.67
N ASP A 3 -10.93 0.00 14.57
CA ASP A 3 -11.57 -1.29 14.76
C ASP A 3 -11.51 -2.05 13.43
N THR A 4 -10.56 -2.94 13.32
CA THR A 4 -10.32 -3.73 12.11
C THR A 4 -11.53 -4.53 11.67
N ARG A 5 -12.27 -5.11 12.62
CA ARG A 5 -13.44 -5.91 12.30
C ARG A 5 -14.53 -5.09 11.62
N LYS A 6 -14.80 -3.89 12.16
CA LYS A 6 -15.79 -2.98 11.57
C LYS A 6 -15.35 -2.48 10.20
N MET A 7 -14.07 -2.20 10.06
CA MET A 7 -13.51 -1.72 8.80
C MET A 7 -13.61 -2.78 7.70
N LEU A 8 -13.24 -4.01 7.99
CA LEU A 8 -13.37 -5.11 7.04
C LEU A 8 -14.83 -5.32 6.63
N ALA A 9 -15.73 -5.33 7.59
CA ALA A 9 -17.16 -5.49 7.32
C ALA A 9 -17.71 -4.35 6.45
N LYS A 10 -17.29 -3.11 6.72
CA LYS A 10 -17.70 -1.95 5.94
C LYS A 10 -17.28 -2.05 4.48
N HIS A 11 -16.18 -2.72 4.19
CA HIS A 11 -15.66 -2.92 2.84
C HIS A 11 -16.12 -4.25 2.22
N GLY A 12 -17.09 -4.93 2.83
CA GLY A 12 -17.64 -6.17 2.31
C GLY A 12 -16.74 -7.38 2.46
N ILE A 13 -15.74 -7.30 3.35
CA ILE A 13 -14.81 -8.40 3.58
C ILE A 13 -15.25 -9.17 4.81
N ARG A 14 -15.40 -10.49 4.66
CA ARG A 14 -15.67 -11.35 5.80
C ARG A 14 -14.50 -11.31 6.77
N CYS A 15 -14.74 -10.88 8.00
CA CYS A 15 -13.71 -10.80 9.02
C CYS A 15 -13.44 -12.20 9.59
N THR A 16 -12.24 -12.71 9.37
CA THR A 16 -11.72 -13.89 10.01
C THR A 16 -10.57 -13.48 10.91
N LYS A 17 -10.23 -14.31 11.87
CA LYS A 17 -9.09 -14.04 12.75
C LYS A 17 -7.81 -13.86 11.94
N GLN A 18 -7.58 -14.69 10.93
CA GLN A 18 -6.41 -14.58 10.08
C GLN A 18 -6.36 -13.26 9.31
N ARG A 19 -7.48 -12.87 8.69
CA ARG A 19 -7.54 -11.59 7.95
C ARG A 19 -7.31 -10.40 8.85
N GLN A 20 -7.88 -10.43 10.05
CA GLN A 20 -7.69 -9.37 11.04
C GLN A 20 -6.23 -9.24 11.42
N GLU A 21 -5.58 -10.36 11.74
CA GLU A 21 -4.17 -10.36 12.15
C GLU A 21 -3.25 -9.93 11.01
N ILE A 22 -3.52 -10.35 9.79
CA ILE A 22 -2.74 -9.95 8.62
C ILE A 22 -2.87 -8.45 8.39
N TYR A 23 -4.10 -7.92 8.44
CA TYR A 23 -4.31 -6.48 8.27
C TYR A 23 -3.64 -5.68 9.38
N ASP A 24 -3.78 -6.11 10.64
CA ASP A 24 -3.19 -5.40 11.77
C ASP A 24 -1.67 -5.38 11.68
N ALA A 25 -1.04 -6.48 11.26
CA ALA A 25 0.40 -6.53 11.05
C ALA A 25 0.85 -5.59 9.92
N LEU A 26 0.08 -5.57 8.83
CA LEU A 26 0.37 -4.66 7.70
C LEU A 26 0.24 -3.20 8.11
N ALA A 27 -0.83 -2.86 8.84
CA ALA A 27 -1.07 -1.49 9.27
C ALA A 27 -0.02 -0.98 10.26
N ALA A 28 0.52 -1.88 11.08
CA ALA A 28 1.57 -1.54 12.04
C ALA A 28 2.96 -1.40 11.39
N CYS A 29 3.13 -1.92 10.17
CA CYS A 29 4.43 -1.95 9.51
C CYS A 29 4.66 -0.65 8.73
N LYS A 30 5.63 0.14 9.16
CA LYS A 30 5.98 1.43 8.54
C LYS A 30 6.90 1.29 7.33
N THR A 31 7.45 0.10 7.09
CA THR A 31 8.46 -0.13 6.06
C THR A 31 7.89 -0.70 4.76
N HIS A 32 6.59 -0.85 4.65
CA HIS A 32 5.90 -1.41 3.48
C HIS A 32 6.44 -2.80 3.14
N PRO A 33 5.96 -3.85 3.84
CA PRO A 33 6.54 -5.18 3.71
C PRO A 33 6.20 -5.84 2.37
N THR A 34 7.08 -6.75 1.95
CA THR A 34 6.72 -7.74 0.93
C THR A 34 5.77 -8.77 1.54
N ALA A 35 5.14 -9.60 0.70
CA ALA A 35 4.27 -10.67 1.20
C ALA A 35 5.05 -11.64 2.09
N GLU A 36 6.29 -11.97 1.72
CA GLU A 36 7.14 -12.86 2.50
C GLU A 36 7.50 -12.28 3.86
N GLN A 37 7.83 -10.99 3.91
CA GLN A 37 8.11 -10.29 5.17
C GLN A 37 6.88 -10.26 6.06
N LEU A 38 5.72 -9.99 5.48
CA LEU A 38 4.46 -9.98 6.21
C LEU A 38 4.13 -11.38 6.75
N HIS A 39 4.36 -12.42 5.95
CA HIS A 39 4.20 -13.81 6.36
C HIS A 39 5.02 -14.12 7.61
N GLN A 40 6.28 -13.68 7.63
CA GLN A 40 7.15 -13.87 8.77
C GLN A 40 6.65 -13.15 10.02
N LEU A 41 6.21 -11.89 9.87
CA LEU A 41 5.65 -11.12 10.97
C LEU A 41 4.40 -11.78 11.55
N VAL A 42 3.50 -12.23 10.70
CA VAL A 42 2.25 -12.87 11.13
C VAL A 42 2.52 -14.20 11.82
N ASN A 43 3.44 -15.00 11.31
CA ASN A 43 3.75 -16.30 11.92
C ASN A 43 4.43 -16.18 13.29
N ASP A 44 5.09 -15.06 13.58
CA ASP A 44 5.66 -14.81 14.91
C ASP A 44 4.58 -14.74 15.98
N THR A 45 3.39 -14.27 15.62
CA THR A 45 2.26 -14.14 16.56
C THR A 45 1.20 -15.20 16.37
N THR A 46 1.01 -15.69 15.14
CA THR A 46 0.00 -16.69 14.79
C THR A 46 0.66 -17.77 13.95
N PRO A 47 1.35 -18.73 14.57
CA PRO A 47 1.99 -19.81 13.84
C PRO A 47 1.00 -20.62 13.00
N GLY A 48 1.43 -21.05 11.83
CA GLY A 48 0.64 -21.89 10.94
C GLY A 48 -0.08 -21.16 9.83
N THR A 49 0.06 -19.81 9.73
CA THR A 49 -0.45 -19.07 8.60
C THR A 49 0.41 -19.34 7.36
N SER A 50 -0.19 -19.82 6.29
CA SER A 50 0.54 -20.13 5.07
C SER A 50 0.84 -18.89 4.25
N LEU A 51 1.88 -18.94 3.42
CA LEU A 51 2.19 -17.86 2.49
C LEU A 51 1.05 -17.64 1.50
N ALA A 52 0.38 -18.72 1.06
CA ALA A 52 -0.78 -18.61 0.18
C ALA A 52 -1.91 -17.80 0.82
N THR A 53 -2.15 -18.00 2.12
CA THR A 53 -3.15 -17.22 2.87
C THR A 53 -2.78 -15.73 2.90
N ILE A 54 -1.49 -15.42 3.08
CA ILE A 54 -1.00 -14.04 3.03
C ILE A 54 -1.30 -13.41 1.66
N TYR A 55 -0.94 -14.08 0.56
CA TYR A 55 -1.19 -13.57 -0.78
C TYR A 55 -2.67 -13.40 -1.07
N ASN A 56 -3.50 -14.36 -0.69
CA ASN A 56 -4.95 -14.29 -0.90
C ASN A 56 -5.57 -13.13 -0.12
N THR A 57 -5.12 -12.91 1.11
CA THR A 57 -5.62 -11.81 1.94
C THR A 57 -5.17 -10.45 1.36
N LEU A 58 -3.90 -10.33 0.96
CA LEU A 58 -3.40 -9.10 0.34
C LEU A 58 -4.16 -8.78 -0.94
N ASP A 59 -4.47 -9.78 -1.76
CA ASP A 59 -5.27 -9.59 -2.97
C ASP A 59 -6.67 -9.07 -2.64
N THR A 60 -7.33 -9.67 -1.64
CA THR A 60 -8.65 -9.24 -1.18
C THR A 60 -8.62 -7.80 -0.66
N LEU A 61 -7.61 -7.46 0.16
CA LEU A 61 -7.47 -6.11 0.71
C LEU A 61 -7.18 -5.09 -0.39
N THR A 62 -6.36 -5.43 -1.36
CA THR A 62 -6.03 -4.55 -2.48
C THR A 62 -7.26 -4.26 -3.34
N LYS A 63 -8.02 -5.29 -3.69
CA LYS A 63 -9.25 -5.14 -4.48
C LYS A 63 -10.32 -4.33 -3.76
N SER A 64 -10.34 -4.40 -2.44
CA SER A 64 -11.31 -3.68 -1.61
C SER A 64 -10.88 -2.26 -1.26
N GLY A 65 -9.70 -1.83 -1.68
CA GLY A 65 -9.20 -0.49 -1.39
C GLY A 65 -8.66 -0.28 0.01
N LEU A 66 -8.33 -1.35 0.73
CA LEU A 66 -7.80 -1.29 2.09
C LEU A 66 -6.28 -1.36 2.15
N CYS A 67 -5.64 -1.72 1.07
CA CYS A 67 -4.20 -1.57 0.94
C CYS A 67 -3.86 -1.34 -0.53
N ARG A 68 -2.63 -0.92 -0.77
CA ARG A 68 -2.12 -0.75 -2.13
C ARG A 68 -0.90 -1.63 -2.34
N ARG A 69 -0.77 -2.11 -3.56
CA ARG A 69 0.39 -2.86 -4.01
C ARG A 69 1.35 -1.88 -4.69
N ILE A 70 2.58 -1.82 -4.20
CA ILE A 70 3.60 -0.91 -4.71
C ILE A 70 4.64 -1.75 -5.46
N PRO A 71 4.70 -1.67 -6.80
CA PRO A 71 5.73 -2.40 -7.55
C PRO A 71 7.11 -1.84 -7.25
N THR A 72 8.12 -2.71 -7.23
CA THR A 72 9.50 -2.32 -7.02
C THR A 72 10.32 -2.55 -8.28
N PRO A 73 11.47 -1.84 -8.42
CA PRO A 73 12.32 -2.02 -9.59
C PRO A 73 12.85 -3.43 -9.79
N GLU A 74 12.95 -4.21 -8.70
CA GLU A 74 13.44 -5.59 -8.73
C GLU A 74 12.38 -6.62 -9.11
N GLY A 75 11.18 -6.18 -9.48
CA GLY A 75 10.11 -7.07 -9.92
C GLY A 75 9.24 -7.63 -8.81
N GLY A 76 9.56 -7.37 -7.53
CA GLY A 76 8.69 -7.72 -6.41
C GLY A 76 7.65 -6.64 -6.14
N ALA A 77 6.82 -6.86 -5.13
CA ALA A 77 5.85 -5.88 -4.67
C ALA A 77 5.94 -5.70 -3.17
N ARG A 78 5.70 -4.47 -2.74
CA ARG A 78 5.50 -4.13 -1.34
C ARG A 78 4.05 -3.72 -1.14
N PHE A 79 3.60 -3.76 0.07
CA PHE A 79 2.19 -3.49 0.39
C PHE A 79 2.10 -2.43 1.48
N ASP A 80 1.08 -1.59 1.38
CA ASP A 80 0.88 -0.46 2.27
C ASP A 80 -0.60 -0.34 2.62
N ALA A 81 -0.92 -0.40 3.90
CA ALA A 81 -2.28 -0.23 4.39
C ALA A 81 -2.70 1.24 4.48
N ASP A 82 -1.76 2.17 4.38
CA ASP A 82 -2.07 3.59 4.36
C ASP A 82 -2.51 3.99 2.96
N MET A 83 -3.78 4.30 2.80
CA MET A 83 -4.38 4.69 1.53
C MET A 83 -4.36 6.20 1.31
N SER A 84 -3.76 6.98 2.21
CA SER A 84 -3.54 8.39 1.99
C SER A 84 -2.54 8.60 0.85
N ASP A 85 -2.70 9.70 0.12
CA ASP A 85 -1.75 10.05 -0.94
C ASP A 85 -0.45 10.52 -0.31
N HIS A 86 0.59 9.73 -0.44
CA HIS A 86 1.91 10.12 0.03
C HIS A 86 2.98 9.66 -0.96
N LEU A 87 4.10 10.35 -0.92
CA LEU A 87 5.22 10.08 -1.80
C LEU A 87 6.21 9.15 -1.10
N HIS A 88 6.92 8.36 -1.89
CA HIS A 88 7.92 7.43 -1.37
C HIS A 88 9.28 7.71 -1.97
N VAL A 89 10.31 7.47 -1.18
CA VAL A 89 11.69 7.38 -1.66
C VAL A 89 12.06 5.91 -1.74
N VAL A 90 12.53 5.48 -2.91
CA VAL A 90 13.06 4.13 -3.09
C VAL A 90 14.58 4.23 -2.91
N THR A 91 15.12 3.56 -1.89
CA THR A 91 16.55 3.57 -1.63
C THR A 91 17.28 2.57 -2.51
N SER A 92 18.62 2.73 -2.61
CA SER A 92 19.44 1.83 -3.43
C SER A 92 19.41 0.39 -2.95
N ASP A 93 19.10 0.16 -1.66
CA ASP A 93 18.96 -1.18 -1.09
C ASP A 93 17.51 -1.70 -1.14
N GLY A 94 16.62 -1.02 -1.87
CA GLY A 94 15.25 -1.49 -2.10
C GLY A 94 14.24 -1.14 -1.02
N ARG A 95 14.61 -0.31 -0.05
CA ARG A 95 13.65 0.12 0.97
C ARG A 95 12.74 1.22 0.43
N LEU A 96 11.54 1.26 0.94
CA LEU A 96 10.58 2.34 0.69
C LEU A 96 10.43 3.19 1.95
N ILE A 97 10.71 4.49 1.82
CA ILE A 97 10.61 5.44 2.93
C ILE A 97 9.55 6.48 2.57
N ASP A 98 8.63 6.75 3.49
CA ASP A 98 7.60 7.76 3.27
C ASP A 98 8.24 9.16 3.31
N VAL A 99 7.87 9.99 2.34
CA VAL A 99 8.21 11.41 2.37
C VAL A 99 7.31 12.10 3.41
N PRO A 100 7.85 13.03 4.24
CA PRO A 100 7.00 13.76 5.18
C PRO A 100 5.81 14.41 4.47
N ASP A 101 4.63 14.32 5.08
CA ASP A 101 3.36 14.74 4.46
C ASP A 101 3.41 16.18 3.95
N GLU A 102 3.97 17.11 4.73
CA GLU A 102 4.08 18.51 4.34
C GLU A 102 4.88 18.68 3.04
N LEU A 103 6.00 17.99 2.92
CA LEU A 103 6.85 18.06 1.72
C LEU A 103 6.20 17.35 0.55
N GLY A 104 5.59 16.20 0.78
CA GLY A 104 4.85 15.47 -0.25
C GLY A 104 3.70 16.29 -0.82
N ASP A 105 2.92 16.93 0.05
CA ASP A 105 1.82 17.79 -0.37
C ASP A 105 2.29 18.98 -1.19
N ARG A 106 3.39 19.59 -0.80
CA ARG A 106 3.97 20.70 -1.56
C ARG A 106 4.38 20.25 -2.96
N LEU A 107 4.99 19.09 -3.06
CA LEU A 107 5.44 18.56 -4.35
C LEU A 107 4.24 18.25 -5.25
N VAL A 108 3.22 17.58 -4.72
CA VAL A 108 2.01 17.25 -5.50
C VAL A 108 1.30 18.52 -5.97
N ARG A 109 1.18 19.52 -5.10
CA ARG A 109 0.53 20.78 -5.46
C ARG A 109 1.30 21.60 -6.50
N SER A 110 2.61 21.36 -6.62
CA SER A 110 3.44 22.04 -7.63
C SER A 110 3.28 21.44 -9.02
N LEU A 111 2.63 20.29 -9.16
CA LEU A 111 2.43 19.66 -10.45
C LEU A 111 1.41 20.45 -11.30
N PRO A 112 1.67 20.65 -12.60
CA PRO A 112 0.75 21.38 -13.46
C PRO A 112 -0.52 20.55 -13.74
N ARG A 113 -1.63 20.95 -13.13
CA ARG A 113 -2.92 20.25 -13.28
C ARG A 113 -3.42 20.23 -14.70
N ASP A 114 -3.22 21.31 -15.45
CA ASP A 114 -3.63 21.42 -16.84
C ASP A 114 -2.93 20.34 -17.71
N VAL A 115 -1.68 20.05 -17.43
CA VAL A 115 -0.94 19.00 -18.16
C VAL A 115 -1.49 17.63 -17.79
N ILE A 116 -1.75 17.36 -16.53
CA ILE A 116 -2.33 16.09 -16.07
C ILE A 116 -3.70 15.86 -16.71
N ASP A 117 -4.55 16.88 -16.72
CA ASP A 117 -5.87 16.82 -17.33
C ASP A 117 -5.78 16.55 -18.84
N ARG A 118 -4.83 17.18 -19.49
CA ARG A 118 -4.59 16.95 -20.91
C ARG A 118 -4.16 15.52 -21.21
N ILE A 119 -3.29 14.96 -20.40
CA ILE A 119 -2.87 13.55 -20.53
C ILE A 119 -4.11 12.63 -20.46
N GLY A 120 -4.98 12.85 -19.47
CA GLY A 120 -6.20 12.09 -19.34
C GLY A 120 -7.09 12.17 -20.59
N ARG A 121 -7.27 13.40 -21.11
CA ARG A 121 -8.09 13.61 -22.31
C ARG A 121 -7.49 12.93 -23.55
N GLU A 122 -6.18 13.07 -23.74
CA GLU A 122 -5.52 12.48 -24.91
C GLU A 122 -5.52 10.96 -24.89
N LEU A 123 -5.45 10.36 -23.71
CA LEU A 123 -5.44 8.90 -23.54
C LEU A 123 -6.83 8.31 -23.34
N GLY A 124 -7.86 9.15 -23.19
CA GLY A 124 -9.23 8.69 -22.98
C GLY A 124 -9.43 8.00 -21.63
N VAL A 125 -8.69 8.40 -20.61
CA VAL A 125 -8.78 7.83 -19.26
C VAL A 125 -9.07 8.92 -18.24
N ASP A 126 -9.69 8.50 -17.14
CA ASP A 126 -9.98 9.40 -16.01
C ASP A 126 -8.88 9.22 -14.97
N LEU A 127 -8.02 10.24 -14.82
CA LEU A 127 -6.91 10.20 -13.90
C LEU A 127 -7.35 10.70 -12.53
N GLY A 128 -7.56 9.76 -11.61
CA GLY A 128 -8.04 10.09 -10.27
C GLY A 128 -6.93 10.49 -9.28
N ARG A 129 -5.68 10.07 -9.55
CA ARG A 129 -4.63 10.20 -8.56
C ARG A 129 -3.24 10.17 -9.21
N VAL A 130 -2.28 10.87 -8.60
CA VAL A 130 -0.88 10.88 -9.01
C VAL A 130 -0.03 10.25 -7.91
N SER A 131 0.83 9.31 -8.28
CA SER A 131 1.84 8.74 -7.39
C SER A 131 3.22 9.15 -7.89
N ILE A 132 4.10 9.54 -6.97
CA ILE A 132 5.46 9.94 -7.30
C ILE A 132 6.42 9.10 -6.48
N HIS A 133 7.42 8.52 -7.15
CA HIS A 133 8.49 7.78 -6.49
C HIS A 133 9.82 8.50 -6.75
N LEU A 134 10.50 8.86 -5.67
CA LEU A 134 11.83 9.44 -5.75
C LEU A 134 12.84 8.32 -5.56
N HIS A 135 13.85 8.25 -6.42
CA HIS A 135 14.86 7.21 -6.36
C HIS A 135 16.17 7.80 -5.84
N ALA A 136 16.61 7.27 -4.69
CA ALA A 136 17.91 7.63 -4.13
C ALA A 136 19.00 6.82 -4.83
N GLU A 137 20.09 7.48 -5.20
CA GLU A 137 21.25 6.84 -5.82
C GLU A 137 22.28 6.38 -4.80
#